data_76d7ed17b856a75cebef2e1572aab203
#
_entry.id   76d7ed17b856a75cebef2e1572aab203
#
_cell.length_a   1.000
_cell.length_b   1.000
_cell.length_c   1.000
_cell.angle_alpha   90.00
_cell.angle_beta   90.00
_cell.angle_gamma   90.00
#
_symmetry.space_group_name_H-M   'P 1'
#
loop_
_entity.id
_entity.type
_entity.pdbx_description
1 polymer ?
#
loop_
_entity_poly.entity_id
_entity_poly.type
_entity_poly.pdbx_seq_one_letter_code
_entity_poly.pdbx_strand_id
1 'polypeptide(L)'
;RRWEGNSDAALSIEKQNQNNSYKDSLRTLEIRKRQALLRHPLSWEDAAPAASAETFIRHQLDTWPLARKNHEALAHVQTRTLSLGANDITVQFNPARAVSTCAKVDKASIAARPCFLCLSHKPEEQESVRIQLDEPFSLRLNPYPILPGHLTISTESHQWQTLADKTSR
;
A
#
# COMPACT_ATOMS: atom_id res chain seq x y z
N ARG A 1 -19.61 -19.25 39.79
CA ARG A 1 -20.12 -18.18 38.90
C ARG A 1 -19.00 -17.72 38.01
N ARG A 2 -19.10 -18.07 36.72
CA ARG A 2 -18.17 -17.69 35.67
C ARG A 2 -18.31 -16.20 35.39
N TRP A 3 -17.19 -15.52 35.29
CA TRP A 3 -17.06 -14.13 34.89
C TRP A 3 -17.05 -14.07 33.36
N GLU A 4 -18.21 -13.93 32.72
CA GLU A 4 -18.35 -13.67 31.30
C GLU A 4 -18.84 -12.23 31.15
N GLY A 5 -17.96 -11.33 30.81
CA GLY A 5 -18.37 -9.96 30.49
C GLY A 5 -17.28 -8.95 30.64
N ASN A 6 -16.27 -8.99 29.76
CA ASN A 6 -15.48 -7.78 29.44
C ASN A 6 -14.53 -7.91 28.23
N SER A 7 -14.62 -8.96 27.41
CA SER A 7 -13.72 -9.12 26.27
C SER A 7 -14.05 -8.13 25.13
N ASP A 8 -15.33 -7.90 24.86
CA ASP A 8 -15.73 -7.06 23.72
C ASP A 8 -15.55 -5.56 24.00
N ALA A 9 -15.75 -5.12 25.24
CA ALA A 9 -15.48 -3.74 25.63
C ALA A 9 -13.97 -3.44 25.64
N ALA A 10 -13.15 -4.36 26.12
CA ALA A 10 -11.69 -4.23 26.12
C ALA A 10 -11.13 -4.20 24.69
N LEU A 11 -11.59 -5.10 23.82
CA LEU A 11 -11.24 -5.12 22.39
C LEU A 11 -11.71 -3.86 21.65
N SER A 12 -12.85 -3.30 22.00
CA SER A 12 -13.36 -2.05 21.45
C SER A 12 -12.50 -0.85 21.87
N ILE A 13 -12.09 -0.80 23.14
CA ILE A 13 -11.22 0.26 23.68
C ILE A 13 -9.82 0.15 23.05
N GLU A 14 -9.29 -1.05 22.89
CA GLU A 14 -7.99 -1.28 22.29
C GLU A 14 -7.96 -0.88 20.80
N LYS A 15 -9.00 -1.22 20.04
CA LYS A 15 -9.20 -0.76 18.65
C LYS A 15 -9.31 0.75 18.56
N GLN A 16 -10.02 1.37 19.50
CA GLN A 16 -10.19 2.83 19.53
C GLN A 16 -8.88 3.55 19.89
N ASN A 17 -8.10 3.00 20.81
CA ASN A 17 -6.78 3.49 21.18
C ASN A 17 -5.77 3.34 20.03
N GLN A 18 -5.79 2.20 19.30
CA GLN A 18 -4.97 1.98 18.11
C GLN A 18 -5.33 2.96 16.99
N ASN A 19 -6.62 3.23 16.77
CA ASN A 19 -7.09 4.19 15.77
C ASN A 19 -6.72 5.63 16.13
N ASN A 20 -6.77 6.00 17.40
CA ASN A 20 -6.33 7.31 17.88
C ASN A 20 -4.81 7.47 17.77
N SER A 21 -4.05 6.45 18.15
CA SER A 21 -2.58 6.42 17.99
C SER A 21 -2.16 6.56 16.53
N TYR A 22 -2.90 5.92 15.60
CA TYR A 22 -2.67 6.05 14.17
C TYR A 22 -2.95 7.48 13.68
N LYS A 23 -4.09 8.09 14.06
CA LYS A 23 -4.44 9.47 13.70
C LYS A 23 -3.40 10.47 14.21
N ASP A 24 -2.92 10.27 15.42
CA ASP A 24 -1.87 11.10 16.02
C ASP A 24 -0.53 10.90 15.31
N SER A 25 -0.23 9.68 14.85
CA SER A 25 0.96 9.39 14.04
C SER A 25 0.90 10.05 12.67
N LEU A 26 -0.28 10.04 12.00
CA LEU A 26 -0.49 10.75 10.73
C LEU A 26 -0.39 12.26 10.92
N ARG A 27 -0.97 12.81 11.99
CA ARG A 27 -0.90 14.24 12.31
C ARG A 27 0.54 14.67 12.62
N THR A 28 1.28 13.85 13.31
CA THR A 28 2.71 14.06 13.59
C THR A 28 3.55 13.99 12.31
N LEU A 29 3.23 13.05 11.41
CA LEU A 29 3.81 12.95 10.06
C LEU A 29 3.51 14.19 9.22
N GLU A 30 2.28 14.69 9.23
CA GLU A 30 1.93 15.92 8.51
C GLU A 30 2.62 17.17 9.09
N ILE A 31 2.74 17.27 10.40
CA ILE A 31 3.47 18.36 11.07
C ILE A 31 4.96 18.27 10.71
N ARG A 32 5.56 17.09 10.76
CA ARG A 32 6.95 16.87 10.35
C ARG A 32 7.15 17.13 8.87
N LYS A 33 6.19 16.78 8.00
CA LYS A 33 6.19 17.12 6.57
C LYS A 33 6.21 18.63 6.34
N ARG A 34 5.35 19.40 7.02
CA ARG A 34 5.34 20.86 6.93
C ARG A 34 6.65 21.48 7.41
N GLN A 35 7.28 20.90 8.42
CA GLN A 35 8.58 21.36 8.94
C GLN A 35 9.75 20.95 8.04
N ALA A 36 9.67 19.77 7.36
CA ALA A 36 10.70 19.28 6.45
C ALA A 36 10.64 19.98 5.09
N LEU A 37 9.44 20.34 4.57
CA LEU A 37 9.29 21.19 3.39
C LEU A 37 9.96 22.56 3.54
N LEU A 38 10.26 22.97 4.78
CA LEU A 38 10.94 24.23 5.08
C LEU A 38 12.47 24.08 5.23
N ARG A 39 13.02 22.87 5.23
CA ARG A 39 14.42 22.71 5.69
C ARG A 39 15.37 21.81 4.88
N HIS A 40 14.98 20.98 3.95
CA HIS A 40 15.82 20.17 3.02
C HIS A 40 15.07 18.96 2.45
N PRO A 41 15.47 18.42 1.28
CA PRO A 41 14.98 17.12 0.82
C PRO A 41 15.32 16.06 1.86
N LEU A 42 14.31 15.33 2.33
CA LEU A 42 14.47 14.24 3.30
C LEU A 42 15.45 13.20 2.72
N SER A 43 16.51 12.92 3.46
CA SER A 43 17.32 11.74 3.17
C SER A 43 16.45 10.48 3.39
N TRP A 44 16.80 9.40 2.75
CA TRP A 44 16.12 8.11 2.91
C TRP A 44 16.10 7.62 4.38
N GLU A 45 17.04 8.11 5.19
CA GLU A 45 17.16 7.84 6.62
C GLU A 45 16.13 8.60 7.48
N ASP A 46 15.58 9.71 6.95
CA ASP A 46 14.51 10.49 7.58
C ASP A 46 13.11 10.03 7.15
N ALA A 47 12.99 9.05 6.22
CA ALA A 47 11.74 8.43 5.88
C ALA A 47 11.14 7.76 7.12
N ALA A 48 9.83 7.92 7.29
CA ALA A 48 9.10 7.44 8.46
C ALA A 48 9.53 6.02 8.88
N PRO A 49 9.76 5.76 10.16
CA PRO A 49 10.23 4.46 10.63
C PRO A 49 9.31 3.33 10.16
N ALA A 50 9.85 2.12 10.00
CA ALA A 50 9.12 0.92 9.55
C ALA A 50 7.79 0.73 10.31
N ALA A 51 7.73 1.10 11.58
CA ALA A 51 6.53 1.16 12.40
C ALA A 51 5.40 2.02 11.79
N SER A 52 5.72 3.05 11.01
CA SER A 52 4.72 3.89 10.33
C SER A 52 4.11 3.20 9.11
N ALA A 53 4.90 2.42 8.36
CA ALA A 53 4.40 1.67 7.21
C ALA A 53 3.48 0.53 7.67
N GLU A 54 3.86 -0.22 8.70
CA GLU A 54 3.02 -1.26 9.28
C GLU A 54 1.70 -0.70 9.84
N THR A 55 1.77 0.44 10.51
CA THR A 55 0.58 1.11 11.06
C THR A 55 -0.36 1.56 9.94
N PHE A 56 0.17 2.09 8.84
CA PHE A 56 -0.60 2.46 7.66
C PHE A 56 -1.26 1.24 7.01
N ILE A 57 -0.49 0.15 6.79
CA ILE A 57 -1.01 -1.10 6.23
C ILE A 57 -2.15 -1.64 7.09
N ARG A 58 -1.95 -1.73 8.40
CA ARG A 58 -2.96 -2.22 9.35
C ARG A 58 -4.23 -1.38 9.29
N HIS A 59 -4.09 -0.06 9.33
CA HIS A 59 -5.23 0.85 9.21
C HIS A 59 -6.01 0.63 7.90
N GLN A 60 -5.30 0.54 6.77
CA GLN A 60 -5.95 0.29 5.48
C GLN A 60 -6.64 -1.08 5.42
N LEU A 61 -6.06 -2.11 6.04
CA LEU A 61 -6.73 -3.41 6.14
C LEU A 61 -7.96 -3.37 7.06
N ASP A 62 -7.98 -2.50 8.06
CA ASP A 62 -9.13 -2.32 8.94
C ASP A 62 -10.26 -1.52 8.29
N THR A 63 -9.93 -0.52 7.47
CA THR A 63 -10.90 0.41 6.88
C THR A 63 -11.34 0.04 5.48
N TRP A 64 -10.61 -0.84 4.78
CA TRP A 64 -10.90 -1.21 3.38
C TRP A 64 -11.18 -2.71 3.21
N PRO A 65 -12.47 -3.13 3.22
CA PRO A 65 -12.87 -4.55 3.20
C PRO A 65 -12.33 -5.34 2.01
N LEU A 66 -12.25 -4.73 0.81
CA LEU A 66 -11.69 -5.38 -0.38
C LEU A 66 -10.21 -5.71 -0.18
N ALA A 67 -9.44 -4.76 0.32
CA ALA A 67 -8.01 -4.96 0.57
C ALA A 67 -7.80 -6.03 1.64
N ARG A 68 -8.55 -5.97 2.74
CA ARG A 68 -8.51 -6.99 3.81
C ARG A 68 -8.73 -8.38 3.26
N LYS A 69 -9.86 -8.60 2.57
CA LYS A 69 -10.22 -9.90 1.97
C LYS A 69 -9.10 -10.47 1.10
N ASN A 70 -8.51 -9.63 0.25
CA ASN A 70 -7.48 -10.09 -0.69
C ASN A 70 -6.12 -10.31 -0.01
N HIS A 71 -5.82 -9.57 1.06
CA HIS A 71 -4.63 -9.81 1.88
C HIS A 71 -4.76 -11.09 2.73
N GLU A 72 -5.94 -11.37 3.29
CA GLU A 72 -6.23 -12.62 3.97
C GLU A 72 -6.12 -13.84 3.02
N ALA A 73 -6.52 -13.66 1.76
CA ALA A 73 -6.41 -14.71 0.74
C ALA A 73 -4.95 -15.11 0.43
N LEU A 74 -3.95 -14.31 0.80
CA LEU A 74 -2.54 -14.71 0.68
C LEU A 74 -2.20 -15.96 1.51
N ALA A 75 -2.90 -16.21 2.61
CA ALA A 75 -2.72 -17.43 3.42
C ALA A 75 -3.07 -18.72 2.65
N HIS A 76 -3.84 -18.61 1.56
CA HIS A 76 -4.30 -19.73 0.73
C HIS A 76 -3.62 -19.80 -0.64
N VAL A 77 -2.61 -18.98 -0.85
CA VAL A 77 -1.83 -18.97 -2.09
C VAL A 77 -1.01 -20.23 -2.21
N GLN A 78 -1.03 -20.86 -3.38
CA GLN A 78 -0.21 -22.02 -3.69
C GLN A 78 1.08 -21.57 -4.35
N THR A 79 2.20 -22.09 -3.88
CA THR A 79 3.50 -21.81 -4.47
C THR A 79 4.20 -23.09 -4.90
N ARG A 80 4.97 -23.02 -5.99
CA ARG A 80 5.81 -24.11 -6.48
C ARG A 80 7.15 -23.55 -6.92
N THR A 81 8.23 -24.14 -6.43
CA THR A 81 9.58 -23.81 -6.87
C THR A 81 9.97 -24.71 -8.05
N LEU A 82 10.49 -24.08 -9.09
CA LEU A 82 11.03 -24.72 -10.28
C LEU A 82 12.52 -24.41 -10.36
N SER A 83 13.36 -25.46 -10.38
CA SER A 83 14.80 -25.29 -10.56
C SER A 83 15.15 -25.24 -12.04
N LEU A 84 15.71 -24.12 -12.47
CA LEU A 84 16.17 -23.87 -13.84
C LEU A 84 17.70 -23.70 -13.85
N GLY A 85 18.42 -24.79 -13.86
CA GLY A 85 19.89 -24.78 -13.78
C GLY A 85 20.38 -24.21 -12.46
N ALA A 86 21.10 -23.11 -12.48
CA ALA A 86 21.68 -22.48 -11.29
C ALA A 86 20.68 -21.56 -10.53
N ASN A 87 19.46 -21.39 -11.03
CA ASN A 87 18.46 -20.47 -10.45
C ASN A 87 17.17 -21.20 -10.12
N ASP A 88 16.60 -20.88 -8.97
CA ASP A 88 15.27 -21.31 -8.57
C ASP A 88 14.25 -20.20 -8.85
N ILE A 89 13.12 -20.60 -9.46
CA ILE A 89 12.00 -19.70 -9.72
C ILE A 89 10.80 -20.15 -8.90
N THR A 90 10.27 -19.29 -8.07
CA THR A 90 9.01 -19.53 -7.35
C THR A 90 7.83 -19.06 -8.18
N VAL A 91 6.97 -19.99 -8.57
CA VAL A 91 5.69 -19.73 -9.22
C VAL A 91 4.59 -19.64 -8.16
N GLN A 92 3.79 -18.61 -8.21
CA GLN A 92 2.67 -18.39 -7.31
C GLN A 92 1.34 -18.47 -8.06
N PHE A 93 0.42 -19.29 -7.56
CA PHE A 93 -0.96 -19.29 -7.99
C PHE A 93 -1.82 -18.56 -6.95
N ASN A 94 -2.28 -17.36 -7.33
CA ASN A 94 -3.07 -16.47 -6.48
C ASN A 94 -4.39 -16.08 -7.19
N PRO A 95 -5.49 -16.84 -6.98
CA PRO A 95 -6.76 -16.59 -7.63
C PRO A 95 -7.37 -15.21 -7.33
N ALA A 96 -7.11 -14.64 -6.14
CA ALA A 96 -7.60 -13.32 -5.76
C ALA A 96 -7.07 -12.21 -6.67
N ARG A 97 -5.96 -12.44 -7.37
CA ARG A 97 -5.40 -11.49 -8.35
C ARG A 97 -6.01 -11.57 -9.74
N ALA A 98 -6.86 -12.55 -10.03
CA ALA A 98 -7.43 -12.73 -11.38
C ALA A 98 -8.06 -11.44 -11.92
N VAL A 99 -8.76 -10.68 -11.07
CA VAL A 99 -9.36 -9.38 -11.44
C VAL A 99 -8.32 -8.38 -11.95
N SER A 100 -7.15 -8.32 -11.32
CA SER A 100 -6.10 -7.37 -11.71
C SER A 100 -5.25 -7.86 -12.89
N THR A 101 -5.14 -9.17 -13.10
CA THR A 101 -4.31 -9.77 -14.16
C THR A 101 -5.08 -10.03 -15.45
N CYS A 102 -6.41 -10.18 -15.40
CA CYS A 102 -7.27 -10.37 -16.55
C CYS A 102 -7.80 -9.07 -17.17
N ALA A 103 -7.22 -7.92 -16.81
CA ALA A 103 -7.58 -6.64 -17.41
C ALA A 103 -7.22 -6.63 -18.91
N LYS A 104 -8.14 -6.12 -19.74
CA LYS A 104 -7.89 -5.96 -21.18
C LYS A 104 -6.73 -4.98 -21.40
N VAL A 105 -5.78 -5.37 -22.26
CA VAL A 105 -4.55 -4.60 -22.53
C VAL A 105 -4.45 -4.10 -23.99
N ASP A 106 -5.52 -4.22 -24.75
CA ASP A 106 -5.59 -3.61 -26.08
C ASP A 106 -5.61 -2.07 -25.99
N LYS A 107 -5.15 -1.39 -27.03
CA LYS A 107 -5.02 0.08 -27.07
C LYS A 107 -6.31 0.81 -26.74
N ALA A 108 -7.46 0.33 -27.25
CA ALA A 108 -8.76 0.95 -27.05
C ALA A 108 -9.19 0.83 -25.56
N SER A 109 -9.04 -0.35 -24.97
CA SER A 109 -9.35 -0.58 -23.55
C SER A 109 -8.43 0.20 -22.61
N ILE A 110 -7.15 0.35 -22.97
CA ILE A 110 -6.20 1.17 -22.18
C ILE A 110 -6.57 2.65 -22.26
N ALA A 111 -6.91 3.16 -23.44
CA ALA A 111 -7.28 4.56 -23.64
C ALA A 111 -8.63 4.91 -22.96
N ALA A 112 -9.57 3.96 -22.90
CA ALA A 112 -10.90 4.19 -22.34
C ALA A 112 -10.93 4.15 -20.79
N ARG A 113 -9.96 3.50 -20.15
CA ARG A 113 -9.95 3.37 -18.68
C ARG A 113 -9.16 4.48 -18.01
N PRO A 114 -9.68 5.00 -16.88
CA PRO A 114 -8.91 5.94 -16.06
C PRO A 114 -7.62 5.29 -15.53
N CYS A 115 -6.57 6.08 -15.42
CA CYS A 115 -5.32 5.61 -14.82
C CYS A 115 -5.53 5.30 -13.33
N PHE A 116 -5.39 4.06 -12.93
CA PHE A 116 -5.55 3.62 -11.53
C PHE A 116 -4.44 4.12 -10.59
N LEU A 117 -3.33 4.62 -11.15
CA LEU A 117 -2.24 5.23 -10.37
C LEU A 117 -2.50 6.70 -10.05
N CYS A 118 -3.41 7.37 -10.77
CA CYS A 118 -3.76 8.75 -10.47
C CYS A 118 -4.60 8.84 -9.19
N LEU A 119 -4.28 9.80 -8.32
CA LEU A 119 -5.02 10.02 -7.07
C LEU A 119 -6.50 10.36 -7.28
N SER A 120 -6.84 11.02 -8.41
CA SER A 120 -8.22 11.34 -8.78
C SER A 120 -9.10 10.14 -9.09
N HIS A 121 -8.50 8.98 -9.34
CA HIS A 121 -9.21 7.76 -9.73
C HIS A 121 -9.10 6.63 -8.70
N LYS A 122 -8.50 6.91 -7.54
CA LYS A 122 -8.42 5.92 -6.47
C LYS A 122 -9.81 5.66 -5.85
N PRO A 123 -10.09 4.44 -5.37
CA PRO A 123 -11.26 4.17 -4.55
C PRO A 123 -11.32 5.09 -3.33
N GLU A 124 -12.52 5.39 -2.84
CA GLU A 124 -12.72 6.27 -1.70
C GLU A 124 -12.05 5.72 -0.43
N GLU A 125 -12.13 4.41 -0.24
CA GLU A 125 -11.55 3.72 0.93
C GLU A 125 -10.02 3.62 0.86
N GLN A 126 -9.41 3.81 -0.31
CA GLN A 126 -7.96 3.77 -0.46
C GLN A 126 -7.34 5.07 0.03
N GLU A 127 -6.66 5.03 1.14
CA GLU A 127 -5.86 6.15 1.60
C GLU A 127 -4.48 6.18 0.93
N SER A 128 -3.83 7.32 1.00
CA SER A 128 -2.48 7.51 0.47
C SER A 128 -1.62 8.30 1.44
N VAL A 129 -0.35 7.91 1.53
CA VAL A 129 0.68 8.67 2.23
C VAL A 129 1.55 9.36 1.19
N ARG A 130 1.72 10.67 1.34
CA ARG A 130 2.62 11.43 0.48
C ARG A 130 4.06 11.29 0.95
N ILE A 131 4.94 10.95 0.03
CA ILE A 131 6.39 10.89 0.24
C ILE A 131 7.00 12.00 -0.62
N GLN A 132 7.82 12.86 -0.01
CA GLN A 132 8.56 13.89 -0.73
C GLN A 132 10.00 13.41 -0.92
N LEU A 133 10.35 13.17 -2.17
CA LEU A 133 11.71 12.97 -2.63
C LEU A 133 12.08 14.16 -3.54
N ASP A 134 12.77 13.93 -4.65
CA ASP A 134 13.02 14.98 -5.66
C ASP A 134 11.71 15.52 -6.24
N GLU A 135 10.72 14.63 -6.38
CA GLU A 135 9.34 14.94 -6.72
C GLU A 135 8.38 14.26 -5.73
N PRO A 136 7.12 14.71 -5.63
CA PRO A 136 6.15 14.10 -4.73
C PRO A 136 5.66 12.74 -5.26
N PHE A 137 5.69 11.73 -4.37
CA PHE A 137 5.17 10.40 -4.59
C PHE A 137 4.00 10.11 -3.67
N SER A 138 3.13 9.23 -4.12
CA SER A 138 2.02 8.67 -3.34
C SER A 138 2.30 7.20 -3.04
N LEU A 139 2.28 6.84 -1.75
CA LEU A 139 2.34 5.46 -1.27
C LEU A 139 0.93 4.99 -0.93
N ARG A 140 0.53 3.83 -1.45
CA ARG A 140 -0.81 3.26 -1.26
C ARG A 140 -0.73 1.76 -1.03
N LEU A 141 -1.69 1.21 -0.26
CA LEU A 141 -1.83 -0.24 -0.15
C LEU A 141 -2.34 -0.81 -1.49
N ASN A 142 -1.71 -1.87 -1.97
CA ASN A 142 -2.20 -2.57 -3.16
C ASN A 142 -3.35 -3.50 -2.75
N PRO A 143 -4.58 -3.34 -3.32
CA PRO A 143 -5.73 -4.17 -2.95
C PRO A 143 -5.65 -5.60 -3.48
N TYR A 144 -4.72 -5.89 -4.39
CA TYR A 144 -4.48 -7.22 -4.95
C TYR A 144 -3.02 -7.64 -4.72
N PRO A 145 -2.66 -7.99 -3.48
CA PRO A 145 -1.27 -8.20 -3.09
C PRO A 145 -0.66 -9.46 -3.74
N ILE A 146 0.65 -9.41 -3.96
CA ILE A 146 1.48 -10.57 -4.32
C ILE A 146 2.13 -11.12 -3.04
N LEU A 147 2.49 -10.23 -2.13
CA LEU A 147 3.17 -10.52 -0.86
C LEU A 147 2.48 -9.74 0.26
N PRO A 148 2.63 -10.17 1.52
CA PRO A 148 2.18 -9.37 2.66
C PRO A 148 2.78 -7.97 2.62
N GLY A 149 1.98 -6.97 2.95
CA GLY A 149 2.41 -5.57 2.96
C GLY A 149 2.72 -4.98 1.58
N HIS A 150 2.15 -5.52 0.50
CA HIS A 150 2.36 -5.03 -0.86
C HIS A 150 1.87 -3.59 -1.02
N LEU A 151 2.80 -2.67 -1.16
CA LEU A 151 2.54 -1.24 -1.39
C LEU A 151 2.82 -0.87 -2.84
N THR A 152 2.13 0.17 -3.31
CA THR A 152 2.35 0.78 -4.62
C THR A 152 2.84 2.20 -4.43
N ILE A 153 3.97 2.55 -5.04
CA ILE A 153 4.51 3.90 -5.08
C ILE A 153 4.31 4.45 -6.49
N SER A 154 3.73 5.63 -6.60
CA SER A 154 3.56 6.33 -7.88
C SER A 154 3.81 7.81 -7.71
N THR A 155 4.22 8.50 -8.77
CA THR A 155 4.26 9.96 -8.79
C THR A 155 2.85 10.54 -8.60
N GLU A 156 2.72 11.69 -7.97
CA GLU A 156 1.41 12.38 -7.83
C GLU A 156 0.95 12.95 -9.16
N SER A 157 1.88 13.43 -10.00
CA SER A 157 1.59 13.86 -11.35
C SER A 157 1.49 12.66 -12.30
N HIS A 158 0.51 12.69 -13.23
CA HIS A 158 0.39 11.65 -14.25
C HIS A 158 1.60 11.67 -15.19
N GLN A 159 2.32 10.57 -15.28
CA GLN A 159 3.48 10.40 -16.14
C GLN A 159 3.39 9.08 -16.89
N TRP A 160 3.98 9.02 -18.09
CA TRP A 160 4.14 7.77 -18.80
C TRP A 160 5.15 6.89 -18.09
N GLN A 161 4.83 5.61 -17.94
CA GLN A 161 5.77 4.62 -17.41
C GLN A 161 6.80 4.29 -18.53
N THR A 162 7.89 5.02 -18.54
CA THR A 162 9.00 4.77 -19.46
C THR A 162 10.25 4.42 -18.67
N LEU A 163 11.00 3.42 -19.14
CA LEU A 163 12.37 3.18 -18.70
C LEU A 163 13.29 4.10 -19.50
N ALA A 164 13.14 5.40 -19.33
CA ALA A 164 14.06 6.35 -19.94
C ALA A 164 15.40 6.24 -19.20
N ASP A 165 16.46 6.03 -19.97
CA ASP A 165 17.82 6.05 -19.44
C ASP A 165 18.13 7.47 -18.95
N LYS A 166 18.14 7.67 -17.62
CA LYS A 166 18.48 8.95 -16.99
C LYS A 166 19.99 9.23 -16.98
N THR A 167 20.77 8.47 -17.71
CA THR A 167 22.24 8.60 -17.77
C THR A 167 22.76 9.76 -18.64
N SER A 168 21.85 10.58 -19.19
CA SER A 168 22.24 11.76 -20.00
C SER A 168 21.74 13.07 -19.38
N ARG A 169 22.20 13.40 -18.15
CA ARG A 169 22.22 14.78 -17.66
C ARG A 169 23.45 15.02 -16.83
#